data_8b82e1357af41937b452c2181cc66961
#
_entry.id   8b82e1357af41937b452c2181cc66961
#
_cell.length_a   1.000
_cell.length_b   1.000
_cell.length_c   1.000
_cell.angle_alpha   90.00
_cell.angle_beta   90.00
_cell.angle_gamma   90.00
#
_symmetry.space_group_name_H-M   'P 1'
#
loop_
_entity.id
_entity.type
_entity.pdbx_description
1 polymer ?
#
loop_
_entity_poly.entity_id
_entity_poly.type
_entity_poly.pdbx_seq_one_letter_code
_entity_poly.pdbx_strand_id
1 'polypeptide(L)'
;MLGAGLMVPAVAPATLDVVPAGDIPDANPSCPDKPCFALGRTTGYQAKVGTNRGLYTVQKDGVLVSWTIKLSKPDDKQIAFFNQQLGGEASAQISVLRTGTKLHARLIASGEPQKLTPYFGQTVEFALQKTIPVQKGWIIALTVPTWAPALAANLPGDTSWRASRNKGQCDDSQAQTAQAINQIGRYYCLYRTARIMYSARVISTP
;
A
#
# COMPACT_ATOMS: atom_id res chain seq x y z
N MET A 1 67.04 0.18 11.96
CA MET A 1 65.91 0.97 11.39
C MET A 1 64.74 0.08 11.32
N LEU A 2 63.79 0.18 12.29
CA LEU A 2 62.51 -0.58 12.28
C LEU A 2 61.48 0.29 11.58
N GLY A 3 60.95 -0.18 10.42
CA GLY A 3 59.83 0.44 9.72
C GLY A 3 58.51 0.01 10.33
N ALA A 4 57.81 0.93 11.00
CA ALA A 4 56.43 0.70 11.44
C ALA A 4 55.48 0.82 10.24
N GLY A 5 54.95 -0.32 9.79
CA GLY A 5 53.90 -0.34 8.76
C GLY A 5 52.57 0.12 9.35
N LEU A 6 52.03 1.23 8.85
CA LEU A 6 50.66 1.69 9.13
C LEU A 6 49.68 0.74 8.46
N MET A 7 48.96 -0.08 9.23
CA MET A 7 47.79 -0.81 8.75
C MET A 7 46.60 0.16 8.64
N VAL A 8 46.19 0.47 7.42
CA VAL A 8 44.94 1.20 7.17
C VAL A 8 43.78 0.18 7.25
N PRO A 9 42.82 0.36 8.15
CA PRO A 9 41.66 -0.56 8.21
C PRO A 9 40.86 -0.45 6.90
N ALA A 10 40.60 -1.60 6.26
CA ALA A 10 39.74 -1.68 5.09
C ALA A 10 38.29 -1.41 5.54
N VAL A 11 37.71 -0.31 5.10
CA VAL A 11 36.28 -0.02 5.26
C VAL A 11 35.55 -0.90 4.28
N ALA A 12 34.82 -1.91 4.76
CA ALA A 12 33.94 -2.71 3.92
C ALA A 12 32.82 -1.83 3.36
N PRO A 13 32.49 -1.90 2.06
CA PRO A 13 31.38 -1.16 1.49
C PRO A 13 30.08 -1.61 2.15
N ALA A 14 29.29 -0.64 2.68
CA ALA A 14 27.96 -0.91 3.18
C ALA A 14 27.06 -1.30 2.00
N THR A 15 26.57 -2.54 1.96
CA THR A 15 25.62 -3.01 0.96
C THR A 15 24.22 -2.54 1.35
N LEU A 16 23.56 -1.76 0.46
CA LEU A 16 22.17 -1.38 0.62
C LEU A 16 21.27 -2.56 0.23
N ASP A 17 20.46 -3.04 1.16
CA ASP A 17 19.49 -4.10 0.89
C ASP A 17 18.17 -3.50 0.43
N VAL A 18 17.67 -3.90 -0.74
CA VAL A 18 16.31 -3.58 -1.19
C VAL A 18 15.36 -4.64 -0.63
N VAL A 19 14.52 -4.24 0.30
CA VAL A 19 13.54 -5.13 0.95
C VAL A 19 12.15 -4.80 0.41
N PRO A 20 11.48 -5.74 -0.30
CA PRO A 20 10.11 -5.52 -0.74
C PRO A 20 9.16 -5.53 0.47
N ALA A 21 8.21 -4.60 0.49
CA ALA A 21 7.05 -4.62 1.37
C ALA A 21 5.82 -4.97 0.53
N GLY A 22 5.36 -6.20 0.67
CA GLY A 22 4.33 -6.77 -0.20
C GLY A 22 4.88 -7.30 -1.52
N ASP A 23 3.98 -7.87 -2.31
CA ASP A 23 4.22 -8.39 -3.67
C ASP A 23 3.00 -8.13 -4.55
N ILE A 24 3.18 -8.13 -5.85
CA ILE A 24 2.11 -8.11 -6.85
C ILE A 24 1.86 -9.55 -7.30
N PRO A 25 0.72 -10.16 -6.93
CA PRO A 25 0.40 -11.52 -7.35
C PRO A 25 -0.01 -11.56 -8.82
N ASP A 26 -0.01 -12.78 -9.40
CA ASP A 26 -0.49 -13.03 -10.77
C ASP A 26 -2.00 -12.81 -10.92
N ALA A 27 -2.77 -12.82 -9.81
CA ALA A 27 -4.18 -12.53 -9.82
C ALA A 27 -4.49 -11.19 -10.51
N ASN A 28 -5.64 -11.12 -11.19
CA ASN A 28 -6.07 -9.88 -11.83
C ASN A 28 -7.06 -9.13 -10.94
N PRO A 29 -7.00 -7.78 -10.91
CA PRO A 29 -8.07 -6.99 -10.33
C PRO A 29 -9.39 -7.22 -11.07
N SER A 30 -10.53 -7.07 -10.36
CA SER A 30 -11.84 -7.60 -10.76
C SER A 30 -12.52 -6.93 -11.95
N CYS A 31 -12.13 -5.71 -12.31
CA CYS A 31 -12.75 -4.99 -13.46
C CYS A 31 -12.06 -5.38 -14.79
N PRO A 32 -12.73 -5.36 -15.93
CA PRO A 32 -14.12 -4.94 -16.17
C PRO A 32 -15.18 -6.01 -15.86
N ASP A 33 -14.78 -7.20 -15.40
CA ASP A 33 -15.68 -8.31 -15.10
C ASP A 33 -16.74 -7.92 -14.06
N LYS A 34 -17.81 -8.68 -14.00
CA LYS A 34 -18.88 -8.48 -13.02
C LYS A 34 -18.84 -9.55 -11.94
N PRO A 35 -18.83 -9.13 -10.66
CA PRO A 35 -18.87 -7.76 -10.16
C PRO A 35 -17.50 -7.06 -10.26
N CYS A 36 -17.49 -5.81 -10.75
CA CYS A 36 -16.31 -4.95 -10.77
C CYS A 36 -16.17 -4.25 -9.41
N PHE A 37 -15.15 -4.60 -8.66
CA PHE A 37 -14.86 -3.99 -7.36
C PHE A 37 -13.70 -3.00 -7.46
N ALA A 38 -13.88 -1.82 -6.91
CA ALA A 38 -12.83 -0.84 -6.72
C ALA A 38 -12.63 -0.53 -5.24
N LEU A 39 -11.41 -0.20 -4.88
CA LEU A 39 -11.13 0.44 -3.60
C LEU A 39 -11.71 1.86 -3.65
N GLY A 40 -12.29 2.35 -2.56
CA GLY A 40 -12.84 3.69 -2.55
C GLY A 40 -12.72 4.37 -1.18
N ARG A 41 -12.31 5.65 -1.20
CA ARG A 41 -12.38 6.60 -0.09
C ARG A 41 -11.83 6.08 1.24
N THR A 42 -10.70 5.34 1.21
CA THR A 42 -10.16 4.64 2.38
C THR A 42 -8.63 4.59 2.37
N THR A 43 -8.05 4.41 3.55
CA THR A 43 -6.68 3.90 3.69
C THR A 43 -6.77 2.43 4.06
N GLY A 44 -6.04 1.57 3.35
CA GLY A 44 -6.10 0.12 3.56
C GLY A 44 -4.75 -0.55 3.48
N TYR A 45 -4.64 -1.71 4.13
CA TYR A 45 -3.46 -2.56 4.02
C TYR A 45 -3.84 -4.04 3.98
N GLN A 46 -3.00 -4.84 3.32
CA GLN A 46 -3.19 -6.28 3.28
C GLN A 46 -2.88 -6.87 4.66
N ALA A 47 -3.87 -7.49 5.27
CA ALA A 47 -3.78 -8.03 6.63
C ALA A 47 -3.26 -9.47 6.67
N LYS A 48 -3.54 -10.25 5.61
CA LYS A 48 -3.16 -11.66 5.53
C LYS A 48 -3.09 -12.12 4.08
N VAL A 49 -2.07 -12.91 3.75
CA VAL A 49 -1.93 -13.65 2.48
C VAL A 49 -1.37 -15.03 2.83
N GLY A 50 -2.16 -16.09 2.59
CA GLY A 50 -1.80 -17.42 3.03
C GLY A 50 -1.63 -17.47 4.56
N THR A 51 -0.50 -17.90 5.03
CA THR A 51 -0.12 -17.90 6.45
C THR A 51 0.51 -16.60 6.92
N ASN A 52 0.97 -15.72 5.98
CA ASN A 52 1.70 -14.50 6.29
C ASN A 52 0.73 -13.36 6.71
N ARG A 53 0.94 -12.81 7.90
CA ARG A 53 0.21 -11.65 8.45
C ARG A 53 1.05 -10.38 8.48
N GLY A 54 2.31 -10.44 8.09
CA GLY A 54 3.27 -9.34 8.16
C GLY A 54 3.84 -8.92 6.80
N LEU A 55 3.22 -9.35 5.69
CA LEU A 55 3.76 -9.14 4.34
C LEU A 55 4.04 -7.66 4.03
N TYR A 56 3.23 -6.76 4.55
CA TYR A 56 3.37 -5.30 4.38
C TYR A 56 3.96 -4.59 5.60
N THR A 57 4.46 -5.37 6.57
CA THR A 57 5.14 -4.82 7.74
C THR A 57 6.62 -4.61 7.41
N VAL A 58 7.13 -3.42 7.67
CA VAL A 58 8.53 -3.08 7.53
C VAL A 58 9.38 -3.97 8.44
N GLN A 59 10.34 -4.70 7.87
CA GLN A 59 11.14 -5.70 8.59
C GLN A 59 12.41 -5.11 9.21
N LYS A 60 12.96 -4.03 8.62
CA LYS A 60 14.16 -3.29 9.07
C LYS A 60 13.92 -1.80 8.89
N ASP A 61 14.57 -0.97 9.67
CA ASP A 61 14.58 0.48 9.46
C ASP A 61 15.16 0.81 8.08
N GLY A 62 14.68 1.89 7.47
CA GLY A 62 15.12 2.26 6.14
C GLY A 62 14.33 3.43 5.55
N VAL A 63 14.31 3.50 4.23
CA VAL A 63 13.58 4.51 3.47
C VAL A 63 12.73 3.85 2.39
N LEU A 64 11.47 4.22 2.31
CA LEU A 64 10.57 3.87 1.22
C LEU A 64 10.91 4.75 0.00
N VAL A 65 11.17 4.12 -1.15
CA VAL A 65 11.67 4.81 -2.35
C VAL A 65 10.71 4.76 -3.53
N SER A 66 9.88 3.71 -3.62
CA SER A 66 8.91 3.54 -4.70
C SER A 66 7.78 2.61 -4.28
N TRP A 67 6.72 2.60 -5.06
CA TRP A 67 5.61 1.67 -4.89
C TRP A 67 5.03 1.27 -6.24
N THR A 68 4.50 0.07 -6.31
CA THR A 68 3.91 -0.52 -7.51
C THR A 68 2.43 -0.77 -7.26
N ILE A 69 1.61 -0.57 -8.29
CA ILE A 69 0.18 -0.91 -8.27
C ILE A 69 -0.20 -1.61 -9.57
N LYS A 70 -0.99 -2.68 -9.46
CA LYS A 70 -1.59 -3.37 -10.62
C LYS A 70 -3.05 -2.93 -10.74
N LEU A 71 -3.38 -2.33 -11.86
CA LEU A 71 -4.69 -1.77 -12.15
C LEU A 71 -5.43 -2.63 -13.17
N SER A 72 -6.71 -2.87 -12.98
CA SER A 72 -7.58 -3.34 -14.05
C SER A 72 -7.94 -2.21 -15.02
N LYS A 73 -8.61 -2.56 -16.11
CA LYS A 73 -9.11 -1.61 -17.11
C LYS A 73 -10.64 -1.61 -17.09
N PRO A 74 -11.28 -0.83 -16.19
CA PRO A 74 -12.73 -0.66 -16.19
C PRO A 74 -13.24 -0.13 -17.53
N ASP A 75 -14.47 -0.45 -17.90
CA ASP A 75 -15.12 0.17 -19.05
C ASP A 75 -15.57 1.62 -18.75
N ASP A 76 -15.95 2.37 -19.80
CA ASP A 76 -16.31 3.79 -19.68
C ASP A 76 -17.51 4.01 -18.73
N LYS A 77 -18.47 3.07 -18.68
CA LYS A 77 -19.62 3.14 -17.78
C LYS A 77 -19.21 2.95 -16.33
N GLN A 78 -18.30 2.01 -16.09
CA GLN A 78 -17.73 1.76 -14.77
C GLN A 78 -16.90 2.95 -14.29
N ILE A 79 -16.09 3.54 -15.17
CA ILE A 79 -15.31 4.76 -14.87
C ILE A 79 -16.24 5.92 -14.52
N ALA A 80 -17.27 6.18 -15.34
CA ALA A 80 -18.25 7.24 -15.07
C ALA A 80 -18.97 7.02 -13.73
N PHE A 81 -19.40 5.78 -13.45
CA PHE A 81 -20.03 5.41 -12.20
C PHE A 81 -19.12 5.68 -10.99
N PHE A 82 -17.88 5.19 -11.00
CA PHE A 82 -16.97 5.40 -9.87
C PHE A 82 -16.57 6.86 -9.69
N ASN A 83 -16.36 7.60 -10.78
CA ASN A 83 -16.07 9.04 -10.71
C ASN A 83 -17.22 9.80 -10.03
N GLN A 84 -18.46 9.48 -10.39
CA GLN A 84 -19.64 10.10 -9.80
C GLN A 84 -19.83 9.72 -8.33
N GLN A 85 -19.67 8.44 -7.99
CA GLN A 85 -20.00 7.92 -6.67
C GLN A 85 -18.86 8.10 -5.65
N LEU A 86 -17.60 8.14 -6.08
CA LEU A 86 -16.45 8.06 -5.19
C LEU A 86 -15.56 9.31 -5.21
N GLY A 87 -16.09 10.43 -5.68
CA GLY A 87 -15.48 11.75 -5.49
C GLY A 87 -14.50 12.19 -6.58
N GLY A 88 -14.65 11.66 -7.81
CA GLY A 88 -13.89 12.15 -8.97
C GLY A 88 -12.92 11.13 -9.56
N GLU A 89 -11.91 11.61 -10.26
CA GLU A 89 -10.95 10.80 -10.99
C GLU A 89 -10.21 9.81 -10.08
N ALA A 90 -9.91 8.61 -10.60
CA ALA A 90 -9.18 7.57 -9.87
C ALA A 90 -7.82 8.05 -9.37
N SER A 91 -7.58 7.89 -8.09
CA SER A 91 -6.32 8.31 -7.47
C SER A 91 -5.92 7.44 -6.28
N ALA A 92 -4.61 7.26 -6.09
CA ALA A 92 -4.05 6.59 -4.91
C ALA A 92 -2.67 7.15 -4.56
N GLN A 93 -2.24 6.89 -3.34
CA GLN A 93 -0.90 7.20 -2.84
C GLN A 93 -0.45 6.13 -1.86
N ILE A 94 0.85 5.87 -1.84
CA ILE A 94 1.43 5.01 -0.81
C ILE A 94 1.44 5.74 0.53
N SER A 95 1.26 5.01 1.62
CA SER A 95 1.17 5.56 2.97
C SER A 95 1.90 4.69 3.97
N VAL A 96 2.37 5.30 5.04
CA VAL A 96 3.08 4.62 6.12
C VAL A 96 2.29 4.79 7.41
N LEU A 97 1.96 3.66 8.04
CA LEU A 97 1.19 3.60 9.27
C LEU A 97 2.05 3.15 10.45
N ARG A 98 2.00 3.88 11.55
CA ARG A 98 2.47 3.42 12.84
C ARG A 98 1.32 2.76 13.58
N THR A 99 1.48 1.47 13.88
CA THR A 99 0.47 0.69 14.58
C THR A 99 0.33 1.13 16.04
N GLY A 100 -0.89 1.16 16.51
CA GLY A 100 -1.28 1.34 17.91
C GLY A 100 -2.01 0.11 18.45
N THR A 101 -2.79 0.29 19.50
CA THR A 101 -3.57 -0.77 20.11
C THR A 101 -4.98 -0.87 19.50
N LYS A 102 -5.64 -2.02 19.65
CA LYS A 102 -7.06 -2.23 19.27
C LYS A 102 -7.39 -1.82 17.83
N LEU A 103 -6.51 -2.19 16.88
CA LEU A 103 -6.66 -1.87 15.45
C LEU A 103 -6.59 -0.37 15.11
N HIS A 104 -6.09 0.47 15.98
CA HIS A 104 -5.78 1.85 15.63
C HIS A 104 -4.41 1.93 14.97
N ALA A 105 -4.28 2.82 14.00
CA ALA A 105 -2.99 3.20 13.44
C ALA A 105 -2.98 4.69 13.10
N ARG A 106 -1.82 5.32 13.28
CA ARG A 106 -1.58 6.70 12.87
C ARG A 106 -0.93 6.71 11.51
N LEU A 107 -1.44 7.50 10.59
CA LEU A 107 -0.78 7.77 9.33
C LEU A 107 0.38 8.74 9.59
N ILE A 108 1.61 8.27 9.37
CA ILE A 108 2.83 9.02 9.65
C ILE A 108 3.28 9.85 8.45
N ALA A 109 3.21 9.26 7.26
CA ALA A 109 3.60 9.90 6.02
C ALA A 109 2.87 9.28 4.84
N SER A 110 2.78 10.03 3.74
CA SER A 110 2.29 9.56 2.44
C SER A 110 3.19 10.09 1.34
N GLY A 111 3.29 9.31 0.26
CA GLY A 111 3.81 9.79 -1.01
C GLY A 111 2.82 10.75 -1.69
N GLU A 112 3.21 11.27 -2.85
CA GLU A 112 2.38 12.14 -3.66
C GLU A 112 1.19 11.37 -4.25
N PRO A 113 -0.02 11.96 -4.28
CA PRO A 113 -1.16 11.35 -4.95
C PRO A 113 -0.89 11.19 -6.46
N GLN A 114 -1.12 9.99 -6.97
CA GLN A 114 -1.01 9.67 -8.39
C GLN A 114 -2.40 9.56 -9.01
N LYS A 115 -2.60 10.20 -10.17
CA LYS A 115 -3.75 9.98 -11.03
C LYS A 115 -3.59 8.65 -11.75
N LEU A 116 -4.57 7.77 -11.64
CA LEU A 116 -4.44 6.39 -12.10
C LEU A 116 -5.02 6.14 -13.49
N THR A 117 -5.89 7.02 -13.98
CA THR A 117 -6.59 6.87 -15.27
C THR A 117 -5.65 6.55 -16.45
N PRO A 118 -4.46 7.19 -16.60
CA PRO A 118 -3.55 6.90 -17.71
C PRO A 118 -2.93 5.48 -17.67
N TYR A 119 -3.02 4.81 -16.52
CA TYR A 119 -2.36 3.53 -16.26
C TYR A 119 -3.34 2.35 -16.15
N PHE A 120 -4.61 2.53 -16.47
CA PHE A 120 -5.58 1.44 -16.40
C PHE A 120 -5.19 0.26 -17.29
N GLY A 121 -5.27 -0.95 -16.73
CA GLY A 121 -4.84 -2.20 -17.36
C GLY A 121 -3.34 -2.50 -17.24
N GLN A 122 -2.59 -1.70 -16.48
CA GLN A 122 -1.15 -1.84 -16.36
C GLN A 122 -0.73 -2.13 -14.90
N THR A 123 0.47 -2.69 -14.78
CA THR A 123 1.25 -2.67 -13.54
C THR A 123 2.25 -1.54 -13.66
N VAL A 124 2.17 -0.55 -12.79
CA VAL A 124 3.01 0.65 -12.85
C VAL A 124 3.73 0.86 -11.52
N GLU A 125 5.01 1.24 -11.58
CA GLU A 125 5.82 1.64 -10.45
C GLU A 125 5.99 3.16 -10.44
N PHE A 126 5.71 3.76 -9.28
CA PHE A 126 5.89 5.19 -9.02
C PHE A 126 7.07 5.40 -8.08
N ALA A 127 8.13 6.04 -8.56
CA ALA A 127 9.20 6.52 -7.71
C ALA A 127 8.67 7.69 -6.85
N LEU A 128 9.06 7.73 -5.58
CA LEU A 128 8.73 8.85 -4.70
C LEU A 128 9.64 10.04 -5.01
N GLN A 129 9.08 11.24 -5.16
CA GLN A 129 9.86 12.48 -5.31
C GLN A 129 10.70 12.75 -4.05
N LYS A 130 10.14 12.39 -2.89
CA LYS A 130 10.81 12.45 -1.61
C LYS A 130 10.66 11.09 -0.92
N THR A 131 11.79 10.46 -0.60
CA THR A 131 11.81 9.21 0.15
C THR A 131 11.20 9.38 1.54
N ILE A 132 10.56 8.33 2.05
CA ILE A 132 9.89 8.36 3.34
C ILE A 132 10.66 7.47 4.31
N PRO A 133 11.22 8.00 5.41
CA PRO A 133 11.81 7.19 6.47
C PRO A 133 10.77 6.23 7.06
N VAL A 134 11.16 4.97 7.23
CA VAL A 134 10.30 3.93 7.81
C VAL A 134 11.05 3.18 8.90
N GLN A 135 10.31 2.70 9.89
CA GLN A 135 10.84 1.93 11.01
C GLN A 135 10.28 0.51 11.02
N LYS A 136 11.07 -0.42 11.54
CA LYS A 136 10.63 -1.79 11.78
C LYS A 136 9.30 -1.83 12.55
N GLY A 137 8.38 -2.66 12.07
CA GLY A 137 7.05 -2.82 12.66
C GLY A 137 6.00 -1.83 12.13
N TRP A 138 6.38 -0.80 11.37
CA TRP A 138 5.41 0.04 10.66
C TRP A 138 4.79 -0.71 9.49
N ILE A 139 3.62 -0.29 9.05
CA ILE A 139 2.89 -0.93 7.95
C ILE A 139 2.90 0.00 6.74
N ILE A 140 3.21 -0.57 5.58
CA ILE A 140 3.00 0.08 4.30
C ILE A 140 1.55 -0.15 3.89
N ALA A 141 0.82 0.93 3.61
CA ALA A 141 -0.59 0.97 3.27
C ALA A 141 -0.83 1.73 1.97
N LEU A 142 -2.00 1.55 1.39
CA LEU A 142 -2.48 2.33 0.24
C LEU A 142 -3.60 3.27 0.71
N THR A 143 -3.46 4.57 0.45
CA THR A 143 -4.53 5.55 0.63
C THR A 143 -5.18 5.84 -0.71
N VAL A 144 -6.49 5.68 -0.78
CA VAL A 144 -7.32 5.91 -1.96
C VAL A 144 -8.33 7.00 -1.63
N PRO A 145 -8.05 8.28 -1.97
CA PRO A 145 -8.93 9.40 -1.64
C PRO A 145 -10.26 9.38 -2.40
N THR A 146 -10.24 8.88 -3.62
CA THR A 146 -11.38 8.70 -4.52
C THR A 146 -11.63 7.22 -4.73
N TRP A 147 -11.15 6.66 -5.83
CA TRP A 147 -11.24 5.23 -6.10
C TRP A 147 -10.02 4.72 -6.87
N ALA A 148 -9.81 3.39 -6.82
CA ALA A 148 -8.76 2.71 -7.56
C ALA A 148 -9.20 1.30 -7.98
N PRO A 149 -9.09 0.91 -9.27
CA PRO A 149 -9.45 -0.40 -9.75
C PRO A 149 -8.30 -1.42 -9.51
N ALA A 150 -7.89 -1.53 -8.25
CA ALA A 150 -6.73 -2.29 -7.80
C ALA A 150 -7.11 -3.36 -6.76
N LEU A 151 -8.33 -3.95 -6.89
CA LEU A 151 -8.82 -4.97 -5.97
C LEU A 151 -9.06 -6.29 -6.71
N ALA A 152 -8.30 -7.33 -6.37
CA ALA A 152 -8.63 -8.70 -6.74
C ALA A 152 -9.61 -9.28 -5.72
N ALA A 153 -10.63 -9.98 -6.20
CA ALA A 153 -11.68 -10.58 -5.39
C ALA A 153 -11.83 -12.08 -5.72
N ASN A 154 -12.68 -12.78 -4.96
CA ASN A 154 -12.92 -14.23 -5.08
C ASN A 154 -11.64 -15.07 -4.89
N LEU A 155 -10.72 -14.58 -4.07
CA LEU A 155 -9.49 -15.27 -3.72
C LEU A 155 -9.74 -16.29 -2.58
N PRO A 156 -8.80 -17.19 -2.28
CA PRO A 156 -8.89 -18.11 -1.14
C PRO A 156 -9.17 -17.40 0.19
N GLY A 157 -9.86 -18.08 1.09
CA GLY A 157 -10.32 -17.54 2.38
C GLY A 157 -9.20 -17.14 3.36
N ASP A 158 -7.96 -17.49 3.04
CA ASP A 158 -6.76 -17.08 3.78
C ASP A 158 -6.19 -15.74 3.35
N THR A 159 -6.88 -15.02 2.43
CA THR A 159 -6.50 -13.69 1.96
C THR A 159 -7.49 -12.65 2.50
N SER A 160 -6.96 -11.56 3.08
CA SER A 160 -7.80 -10.47 3.61
C SER A 160 -7.04 -9.15 3.74
N TRP A 161 -7.78 -8.04 3.64
CA TRP A 161 -7.26 -6.70 3.86
C TRP A 161 -8.11 -5.92 4.87
N ARG A 162 -7.57 -4.87 5.46
CA ARG A 162 -8.25 -3.99 6.41
C ARG A 162 -8.35 -2.58 5.88
N ALA A 163 -9.51 -1.95 6.15
CA ALA A 163 -9.77 -0.55 5.83
C ALA A 163 -9.89 0.30 7.09
N SER A 164 -9.55 1.58 6.96
CA SER A 164 -9.70 2.64 7.98
C SER A 164 -11.16 3.02 8.22
N ARG A 165 -12.03 2.01 8.38
CA ARG A 165 -13.47 2.17 8.65
C ARG A 165 -13.81 1.67 10.04
N ASN A 166 -14.73 2.37 10.71
CA ASN A 166 -15.23 2.00 12.02
C ASN A 166 -16.21 0.82 11.94
N LYS A 167 -16.50 0.21 13.08
CA LYS A 167 -17.57 -0.78 13.22
C LYS A 167 -18.90 -0.19 12.72
N GLY A 168 -19.61 -0.93 11.87
CA GLY A 168 -20.86 -0.48 11.27
C GLY A 168 -20.73 0.32 9.96
N GLN A 169 -19.49 0.62 9.52
CA GLN A 169 -19.23 1.35 8.27
C GLN A 169 -18.57 0.47 7.19
N CYS A 170 -18.48 -0.84 7.39
CA CYS A 170 -17.74 -1.71 6.47
C CYS A 170 -18.38 -1.77 5.08
N ASP A 171 -19.69 -1.72 5.00
CA ASP A 171 -20.44 -1.76 3.73
C ASP A 171 -20.73 -0.36 3.15
N ASP A 172 -20.37 0.70 3.87
CA ASP A 172 -20.52 2.08 3.42
C ASP A 172 -19.33 2.50 2.56
N SER A 173 -19.45 2.26 1.25
CA SER A 173 -18.44 2.70 0.27
C SER A 173 -18.38 4.22 0.10
N GLN A 174 -19.40 4.94 0.52
CA GLN A 174 -19.50 6.40 0.41
C GLN A 174 -18.81 7.14 1.57
N ALA A 175 -18.59 6.45 2.71
CA ALA A 175 -17.90 7.06 3.85
C ALA A 175 -16.46 7.44 3.48
N GLN A 176 -16.12 8.71 3.63
CA GLN A 176 -14.73 9.17 3.47
C GLN A 176 -13.92 8.80 4.71
N THR A 177 -13.06 7.78 4.52
CA THR A 177 -12.20 7.26 5.59
C THR A 177 -10.72 7.23 5.20
N ALA A 178 -10.38 7.79 4.01
CA ALA A 178 -8.98 8.02 3.67
C ALA A 178 -8.34 8.94 4.70
N GLN A 179 -7.25 8.48 5.30
CA GLN A 179 -6.61 9.21 6.38
C GLN A 179 -5.72 10.35 5.85
N ALA A 180 -5.71 11.45 6.60
CA ALA A 180 -4.70 12.50 6.47
C ALA A 180 -3.48 12.21 7.36
N ILE A 181 -2.35 12.86 7.07
CA ILE A 181 -1.12 12.76 7.86
C ILE A 181 -1.42 13.15 9.32
N ASN A 182 -0.85 12.42 10.26
CA ASN A 182 -1.06 12.50 11.72
C ASN A 182 -2.44 12.06 12.23
N GLN A 183 -3.38 11.76 11.38
CA GLN A 183 -4.67 11.23 11.80
C GLN A 183 -4.53 9.79 12.32
N ILE A 184 -5.31 9.47 13.36
CA ILE A 184 -5.47 8.10 13.86
C ILE A 184 -6.77 7.55 13.30
N GLY A 185 -6.67 6.44 12.55
CA GLY A 185 -7.83 5.69 12.07
C GLY A 185 -7.95 4.36 12.78
N ARG A 186 -9.16 3.83 12.81
CA ARG A 186 -9.44 2.48 13.27
C ARG A 186 -9.67 1.55 12.09
N TYR A 187 -8.86 0.53 11.96
CA TYR A 187 -8.90 -0.46 10.88
C TYR A 187 -9.81 -1.63 11.25
N TYR A 188 -11.05 -1.33 11.59
CA TYR A 188 -12.00 -2.34 12.06
C TYR A 188 -12.44 -3.28 10.94
N CYS A 189 -12.73 -2.75 9.75
CA CYS A 189 -13.30 -3.52 8.66
C CYS A 189 -12.27 -4.46 8.03
N LEU A 190 -12.59 -5.75 8.07
CA LEU A 190 -11.79 -6.82 7.47
C LEU A 190 -12.55 -7.41 6.30
N TYR A 191 -12.01 -7.24 5.10
CA TYR A 191 -12.54 -7.82 3.87
C TYR A 191 -11.77 -9.09 3.54
N ARG A 192 -12.48 -10.20 3.46
CA ARG A 192 -11.92 -11.52 3.18
C ARG A 192 -11.98 -11.82 1.68
N THR A 193 -11.25 -12.84 1.24
CA THR A 193 -11.22 -13.31 -0.15
C THR A 193 -10.87 -12.21 -1.16
N ALA A 194 -10.18 -11.17 -0.71
CA ALA A 194 -9.84 -10.02 -1.51
C ALA A 194 -8.43 -9.51 -1.20
N ARG A 195 -7.76 -8.96 -2.21
CA ARG A 195 -6.40 -8.47 -2.12
C ARG A 195 -6.26 -7.12 -2.80
N ILE A 196 -5.62 -6.19 -2.08
CA ILE A 196 -5.18 -4.92 -2.67
C ILE A 196 -3.91 -5.19 -3.49
N MET A 197 -3.92 -4.79 -4.74
CA MET A 197 -2.90 -5.09 -5.73
C MET A 197 -1.79 -4.04 -5.74
N TYR A 198 -0.99 -3.98 -4.67
CA TYR A 198 0.14 -3.07 -4.54
C TYR A 198 1.33 -3.74 -3.85
N SER A 199 2.49 -3.14 -4.02
CA SER A 199 3.72 -3.44 -3.28
C SER A 199 4.56 -2.17 -3.15
N ALA A 200 5.63 -2.22 -2.37
CA ALA A 200 6.54 -1.10 -2.21
C ALA A 200 7.98 -1.56 -2.03
N ARG A 201 8.93 -0.67 -2.30
CA ARG A 201 10.36 -0.92 -2.11
C ARG A 201 10.90 -0.08 -0.97
N VAL A 202 11.51 -0.75 -0.02
CA VAL A 202 12.22 -0.15 1.09
C VAL A 202 13.71 -0.45 0.93
N ILE A 203 14.54 0.56 1.00
CA ILE A 203 15.99 0.42 1.12
C ILE A 203 16.32 0.43 2.60
N SER A 204 16.81 -0.71 3.11
CA SER A 204 17.23 -0.78 4.51
C SER A 204 18.56 -0.08 4.72
N THR A 205 18.70 0.62 5.84
CA THR A 205 20.01 1.05 6.32
C THR A 205 20.77 -0.13 6.93
N PRO A 206 22.05 -0.25 6.71
CA PRO A 206 22.89 -1.27 7.34
C PRO A 206 22.80 -1.28 8.85
#